data_52b08fe5af871697c4bd5d964f4d0b21
#
_entry.id   52b08fe5af871697c4bd5d964f4d0b21
#
_cell.length_a   1.000
_cell.length_b   1.000
_cell.length_c   1.000
_cell.angle_alpha   90.00
_cell.angle_beta   90.00
_cell.angle_gamma   90.00
#
_symmetry.space_group_name_H-M   'P 1'
#
loop_
_entity.id
_entity.type
_entity.pdbx_description
1 polymer ?
#
loop_
_entity_poly.entity_id
_entity_poly.type
_entity_poly.pdbx_seq_one_letter_code
_entity_poly.pdbx_strand_id
1 'polypeptide(L)'
;MENKTFYNEILTEHNLHPYHKHKLEDANLVLEGVNPSCGDDIFLELKVEDGVVVDGAFEGDGCAISQASTDMMLELVIGRSKEEALHLADLFLKMIKGSITDEEKDELEEASVLQDIAHMPARVKCAVLGWHTMQELLKTEEK
;
A
#
# COMPACT_ATOMS: atom_id res chain seq x y z
N MET A 1 3.68 10.45 21.98
CA MET A 1 2.47 11.27 21.99
C MET A 1 2.30 12.05 20.72
N GLU A 2 3.25 12.93 20.40
CA GLU A 2 3.17 13.70 19.17
C GLU A 2 3.19 12.83 17.93
N ASN A 3 4.03 11.79 17.92
CA ASN A 3 4.10 10.86 16.79
C ASN A 3 2.77 10.14 16.58
N LYS A 4 2.10 9.82 17.68
CA LYS A 4 0.82 9.13 17.62
C LYS A 4 -0.26 10.04 17.03
N THR A 5 -0.24 11.32 17.40
CA THR A 5 -1.20 12.29 16.87
C THR A 5 -0.98 12.49 15.38
N PHE A 6 0.28 12.66 14.97
CA PHE A 6 0.65 12.83 13.57
C PHE A 6 0.23 11.62 12.73
N TYR A 7 0.53 10.43 13.24
CA TYR A 7 0.16 9.17 12.62
C TYR A 7 -1.35 9.11 12.39
N ASN A 8 -2.14 9.46 13.42
CA ASN A 8 -3.60 9.43 13.30
C ASN A 8 -4.12 10.44 12.28
N GLU A 9 -3.51 11.60 12.19
CA GLU A 9 -3.91 12.62 11.22
C GLU A 9 -3.70 12.14 9.79
N ILE A 10 -2.54 11.55 9.51
CA ILE A 10 -2.24 11.06 8.17
C ILE A 10 -3.16 9.90 7.80
N LEU A 11 -3.37 8.96 8.72
CA LEU A 11 -4.29 7.85 8.47
C LEU A 11 -5.70 8.35 8.23
N THR A 12 -6.14 9.31 9.03
CA THR A 12 -7.49 9.88 8.88
C THR A 12 -7.65 10.53 7.52
N GLU A 13 -6.66 11.29 7.09
CA GLU A 13 -6.69 11.95 5.78
C GLU A 13 -6.86 10.94 4.65
N HIS A 14 -6.03 9.89 4.64
CA HIS A 14 -6.12 8.88 3.59
C HIS A 14 -7.38 8.03 3.68
N ASN A 15 -7.98 7.93 4.87
CA ASN A 15 -9.20 7.16 5.05
C ASN A 15 -10.44 7.94 4.67
N LEU A 16 -10.50 9.23 5.04
CA LEU A 16 -11.66 10.08 4.75
C LEU A 16 -11.63 10.66 3.34
N HIS A 17 -10.44 10.95 2.84
CA HIS A 17 -10.26 11.58 1.54
C HIS A 17 -9.22 10.81 0.73
N PRO A 18 -9.45 9.53 0.44
CA PRO A 18 -8.48 8.74 -0.33
C PRO A 18 -8.34 9.30 -1.73
N TYR A 19 -7.11 9.36 -2.20
CA TYR A 19 -6.81 9.91 -3.53
C TYR A 19 -7.04 8.88 -4.63
N HIS A 20 -7.00 7.59 -4.29
CA HIS A 20 -6.98 6.51 -5.27
C HIS A 20 -8.08 5.47 -5.09
N LYS A 21 -9.09 5.78 -4.28
CA LYS A 21 -10.20 4.83 -4.07
C LYS A 21 -11.32 5.10 -5.06
N HIS A 22 -11.21 4.48 -6.22
CA HIS A 22 -12.20 4.57 -7.29
C HIS A 22 -11.95 3.46 -8.29
N LYS A 23 -12.85 3.29 -9.25
CA LYS A 23 -12.63 2.32 -10.31
C LYS A 23 -11.68 2.92 -11.35
N LEU A 24 -10.71 2.11 -11.79
CA LEU A 24 -9.80 2.52 -12.85
C LEU A 24 -10.26 1.86 -14.16
N GLU A 25 -10.91 2.63 -15.00
CA GLU A 25 -11.57 2.13 -16.20
C GLU A 25 -10.62 1.44 -17.17
N ASP A 26 -9.41 1.93 -17.29
CA ASP A 26 -8.43 1.39 -18.24
C ASP A 26 -7.36 0.54 -17.57
N ALA A 27 -7.63 -0.01 -16.39
CA ALA A 27 -6.72 -0.91 -15.73
C ALA A 27 -6.47 -2.15 -16.61
N ASN A 28 -5.21 -2.56 -16.70
CA ASN A 28 -4.88 -3.79 -17.39
C ASN A 28 -4.45 -4.90 -16.42
N LEU A 29 -4.35 -4.60 -15.14
CA LEU A 29 -4.06 -5.58 -14.10
C LEU A 29 -5.01 -5.36 -12.93
N VAL A 30 -5.69 -6.41 -12.52
CA VAL A 30 -6.61 -6.35 -11.37
C VAL A 30 -6.43 -7.60 -10.53
N LEU A 31 -6.38 -7.44 -9.22
CA LEU A 31 -6.27 -8.58 -8.31
C LEU A 31 -6.99 -8.26 -7.02
N GLU A 32 -7.75 -9.24 -6.53
CA GLU A 32 -8.41 -9.13 -5.23
C GLU A 32 -7.48 -9.56 -4.11
N GLY A 33 -7.39 -8.75 -3.07
CA GLY A 33 -6.66 -9.10 -1.85
C GLY A 33 -7.62 -9.20 -0.69
N VAL A 34 -7.53 -10.29 0.07
CA VAL A 34 -8.46 -10.56 1.17
C VAL A 34 -7.70 -10.81 2.46
N ASN A 35 -8.17 -10.20 3.54
CA ASN A 35 -7.70 -10.49 4.89
C ASN A 35 -8.91 -10.86 5.73
N PRO A 36 -9.25 -12.16 5.82
CA PRO A 36 -10.47 -12.58 6.52
C PRO A 36 -10.48 -12.25 8.02
N SER A 37 -9.30 -12.12 8.62
CA SER A 37 -9.19 -11.80 10.06
C SER A 37 -9.83 -10.48 10.42
N CYS A 38 -9.76 -9.50 9.49
CA CYS A 38 -10.29 -8.15 9.72
C CYS A 38 -11.45 -7.82 8.79
N GLY A 39 -11.85 -8.74 7.93
CA GLY A 39 -12.90 -8.48 6.95
C GLY A 39 -12.47 -7.56 5.82
N ASP A 40 -11.16 -7.42 5.59
CA ASP A 40 -10.65 -6.59 4.50
C ASP A 40 -10.79 -7.34 3.17
N ASP A 41 -11.31 -6.67 2.17
CA ASP A 41 -11.48 -7.23 0.83
C ASP A 41 -11.31 -6.09 -0.17
N ILE A 42 -10.14 -6.00 -0.79
CA ILE A 42 -9.84 -4.90 -1.71
C ILE A 42 -9.52 -5.45 -3.10
N PHE A 43 -9.87 -4.66 -4.09
CA PHE A 43 -9.53 -4.93 -5.49
C PHE A 43 -8.51 -3.90 -5.92
N LEU A 44 -7.30 -4.34 -6.20
CA LEU A 44 -6.23 -3.45 -6.65
C LEU A 44 -6.22 -3.43 -8.16
N GLU A 45 -6.29 -2.24 -8.74
CA GLU A 45 -6.39 -2.02 -10.18
C GLU A 45 -5.19 -1.18 -10.60
N LEU A 46 -4.39 -1.71 -11.51
CA LEU A 46 -3.20 -1.00 -11.99
C LEU A 46 -3.22 -0.91 -13.51
N LYS A 47 -2.65 0.18 -14.00
CA LYS A 47 -2.35 0.31 -15.42
C LYS A 47 -0.83 0.34 -15.55
N VAL A 48 -0.28 -0.67 -16.20
CA VAL A 48 1.17 -0.78 -16.41
C VAL A 48 1.45 -0.72 -17.90
N GLU A 49 2.31 0.21 -18.30
CA GLU A 49 2.71 0.38 -19.69
C GLU A 49 4.23 0.50 -19.76
N ASP A 50 4.85 -0.29 -20.63
CA ASP A 50 6.31 -0.26 -20.84
C ASP A 50 7.09 -0.41 -19.53
N GLY A 51 6.59 -1.26 -18.63
CA GLY A 51 7.24 -1.52 -17.35
C GLY A 51 7.07 -0.43 -16.30
N VAL A 52 6.16 0.52 -16.53
CA VAL A 52 5.90 1.62 -15.60
C VAL A 52 4.46 1.53 -15.10
N VAL A 53 4.29 1.75 -13.79
CA VAL A 53 2.96 1.85 -13.18
C VAL A 53 2.45 3.26 -13.49
N VAL A 54 1.69 3.41 -14.58
CA VAL A 54 1.26 4.74 -15.01
C VAL A 54 0.03 5.25 -14.27
N ASP A 55 -0.76 4.34 -13.69
CA ASP A 55 -1.90 4.73 -12.88
C ASP A 55 -2.30 3.57 -11.99
N GLY A 56 -3.12 3.85 -10.97
CA GLY A 56 -3.58 2.82 -10.05
C GLY A 56 -4.75 3.32 -9.23
N ALA A 57 -5.56 2.37 -8.76
CA ALA A 57 -6.71 2.66 -7.91
C ALA A 57 -7.07 1.40 -7.14
N PHE A 58 -7.95 1.54 -6.17
CA PHE A 58 -8.47 0.39 -5.45
C PHE A 58 -9.95 0.60 -5.12
N GLU A 59 -10.64 -0.51 -4.96
CA GLU A 59 -12.03 -0.53 -4.55
C GLU A 59 -12.21 -1.57 -3.47
N GLY A 60 -13.39 -1.62 -2.87
CA GLY A 60 -13.72 -2.63 -1.88
C GLY A 60 -13.84 -2.05 -0.48
N ASP A 61 -13.87 -2.93 0.51
CA ASP A 61 -14.06 -2.56 1.91
C ASP A 61 -12.92 -3.08 2.76
N GLY A 62 -12.60 -2.34 3.80
CA GLY A 62 -11.57 -2.74 4.72
C GLY A 62 -11.52 -1.80 5.91
N CYS A 63 -10.67 -2.13 6.87
CA CYS A 63 -10.50 -1.26 8.01
C CYS A 63 -9.74 0.02 7.59
N ALA A 64 -9.74 1.00 8.48
CA ALA A 64 -9.07 2.27 8.20
C ALA A 64 -7.60 2.07 7.82
N ILE A 65 -6.93 1.12 8.46
CA ILE A 65 -5.51 0.87 8.22
C ILE A 65 -5.27 0.25 6.84
N SER A 66 -6.07 -0.75 6.44
CA SER A 66 -5.87 -1.38 5.14
C SER A 66 -6.14 -0.39 4.01
N GLN A 67 -7.18 0.42 4.14
CA GLN A 67 -7.52 1.41 3.12
C GLN A 67 -6.49 2.52 3.03
N ALA A 68 -6.08 3.08 4.17
CA ALA A 68 -5.09 4.13 4.20
C ALA A 68 -3.74 3.64 3.67
N SER A 69 -3.32 2.44 4.06
CA SER A 69 -2.05 1.88 3.60
C SER A 69 -2.05 1.68 2.08
N THR A 70 -3.16 1.17 1.52
CA THR A 70 -3.27 0.97 0.08
C THR A 70 -3.24 2.30 -0.66
N ASP A 71 -3.93 3.31 -0.14
CA ASP A 71 -3.93 4.64 -0.74
C ASP A 71 -2.52 5.26 -0.74
N MET A 72 -1.81 5.16 0.38
CA MET A 72 -0.43 5.64 0.49
C MET A 72 0.50 4.92 -0.47
N MET A 73 0.32 3.60 -0.61
CA MET A 73 1.10 2.80 -1.54
C MET A 73 0.93 3.31 -2.96
N LEU A 74 -0.29 3.52 -3.39
CA LEU A 74 -0.57 4.00 -4.74
C LEU A 74 0.01 5.39 -4.97
N GLU A 75 -0.11 6.27 -3.98
CA GLU A 75 0.48 7.60 -4.07
C GLU A 75 1.99 7.53 -4.27
N LEU A 76 2.63 6.53 -3.67
CA LEU A 76 4.08 6.36 -3.75
C LEU A 76 4.52 5.72 -5.06
N VAL A 77 3.79 4.72 -5.57
CA VAL A 77 4.27 3.91 -6.69
C VAL A 77 3.80 4.36 -8.07
N ILE A 78 2.72 5.13 -8.16
CA ILE A 78 2.25 5.64 -9.45
C ILE A 78 3.35 6.51 -10.07
N GLY A 79 3.70 6.22 -11.32
CA GLY A 79 4.76 6.92 -12.02
C GLY A 79 6.12 6.25 -11.95
N ARG A 80 6.24 5.16 -11.19
CA ARG A 80 7.51 4.46 -11.03
C ARG A 80 7.52 3.15 -11.83
N SER A 81 8.72 2.64 -12.08
CA SER A 81 8.85 1.35 -12.76
C SER A 81 8.35 0.22 -11.86
N LYS A 82 8.04 -0.93 -12.47
CA LYS A 82 7.67 -2.13 -11.71
C LYS A 82 8.77 -2.51 -10.72
N GLU A 83 10.02 -2.43 -11.15
CA GLU A 83 11.15 -2.77 -10.29
C GLU A 83 11.20 -1.86 -9.06
N GLU A 84 10.97 -0.57 -9.26
CA GLU A 84 10.96 0.36 -8.14
C GLU A 84 9.78 0.10 -7.22
N ALA A 85 8.60 -0.19 -7.79
CA ALA A 85 7.42 -0.49 -6.98
C ALA A 85 7.65 -1.74 -6.13
N LEU A 86 8.25 -2.79 -6.72
CA LEU A 86 8.57 -4.01 -5.99
C LEU A 86 9.62 -3.76 -4.91
N HIS A 87 10.62 -2.92 -5.21
CA HIS A 87 11.63 -2.53 -4.23
C HIS A 87 10.98 -1.82 -3.04
N LEU A 88 10.08 -0.90 -3.30
CA LEU A 88 9.39 -0.16 -2.23
C LEU A 88 8.52 -1.10 -1.40
N ALA A 89 7.88 -2.07 -2.03
CA ALA A 89 7.09 -3.07 -1.30
C ALA A 89 8.00 -3.87 -0.35
N ASP A 90 9.18 -4.28 -0.82
CA ASP A 90 10.14 -4.99 0.03
C ASP A 90 10.55 -4.13 1.21
N LEU A 91 10.79 -2.83 0.99
CA LEU A 91 11.15 -1.92 2.07
C LEU A 91 10.03 -1.75 3.07
N PHE A 92 8.78 -1.66 2.58
CA PHE A 92 7.64 -1.55 3.48
C PHE A 92 7.56 -2.78 4.38
N LEU A 93 7.72 -3.97 3.82
CA LEU A 93 7.67 -5.20 4.60
C LEU A 93 8.84 -5.29 5.60
N LYS A 94 10.02 -4.81 5.21
CA LYS A 94 11.16 -4.71 6.15
C LYS A 94 10.84 -3.78 7.30
N MET A 95 10.20 -2.65 7.00
CA MET A 95 9.83 -1.69 8.03
C MET A 95 8.87 -2.33 9.05
N ILE A 96 7.87 -3.05 8.56
CA ILE A 96 6.90 -3.70 9.43
C ILE A 96 7.56 -4.78 10.28
N LYS A 97 8.59 -5.44 9.75
CA LYS A 97 9.36 -6.45 10.50
C LYS A 97 10.38 -5.85 11.46
N GLY A 98 10.60 -4.55 11.38
CA GLY A 98 11.52 -3.85 12.28
C GLY A 98 12.98 -3.93 11.87
N SER A 99 13.29 -4.29 10.63
CA SER A 99 14.66 -4.45 10.15
C SER A 99 15.10 -3.40 9.13
N ILE A 100 14.35 -2.32 9.00
CA ILE A 100 14.64 -1.27 8.03
C ILE A 100 15.67 -0.27 8.59
N THR A 101 16.51 0.26 7.70
CA THR A 101 17.42 1.36 8.07
C THR A 101 16.70 2.69 7.88
N ASP A 102 17.24 3.76 8.48
CA ASP A 102 16.66 5.09 8.35
C ASP A 102 16.67 5.55 6.90
N GLU A 103 17.73 5.24 6.17
CA GLU A 103 17.82 5.62 4.75
C GLU A 103 16.77 4.91 3.92
N GLU A 104 16.54 3.63 4.17
CA GLU A 104 15.52 2.86 3.47
C GLU A 104 14.11 3.39 3.80
N LYS A 105 13.91 3.74 5.06
CA LYS A 105 12.61 4.27 5.49
C LYS A 105 12.27 5.58 4.78
N ASP A 106 13.28 6.41 4.53
CA ASP A 106 13.06 7.67 3.81
C ASP A 106 12.52 7.45 2.41
N GLU A 107 12.87 6.34 1.76
CA GLU A 107 12.35 6.02 0.43
C GLU A 107 10.84 5.76 0.45
N LEU A 108 10.29 5.36 1.59
CA LEU A 108 8.86 5.11 1.73
C LEU A 108 8.04 6.38 1.89
N GLU A 109 8.69 7.51 2.06
CA GLU A 109 8.04 8.82 2.19
C GLU A 109 6.92 8.76 3.24
N GLU A 110 5.72 9.21 2.91
CA GLU A 110 4.62 9.26 3.87
C GLU A 110 4.25 7.88 4.42
N ALA A 111 4.44 6.82 3.64
CA ALA A 111 4.11 5.47 4.10
C ALA A 111 4.94 5.06 5.33
N SER A 112 6.04 5.74 5.60
CA SER A 112 6.86 5.46 6.78
C SER A 112 6.14 5.71 8.10
N VAL A 113 5.05 6.47 8.09
CA VAL A 113 4.27 6.70 9.30
C VAL A 113 3.61 5.42 9.82
N LEU A 114 3.51 4.40 8.96
CA LEU A 114 2.93 3.13 9.36
C LEU A 114 3.90 2.25 10.14
N GLN A 115 5.12 2.72 10.42
CA GLN A 115 6.11 1.95 11.15
C GLN A 115 5.59 1.45 12.51
N ASP A 116 4.78 2.25 13.18
CA ASP A 116 4.25 1.88 14.49
C ASP A 116 3.32 0.66 14.44
N ILE A 117 2.80 0.34 13.25
CA ILE A 117 1.95 -0.85 13.08
C ILE A 117 2.74 -2.13 13.40
N ALA A 118 4.07 -2.09 13.28
CA ALA A 118 4.91 -3.23 13.63
C ALA A 118 4.66 -3.72 15.06
N HIS A 119 4.21 -2.82 15.94
CA HIS A 119 3.94 -3.15 17.34
C HIS A 119 2.47 -3.53 17.59
N MET A 120 1.69 -3.68 16.53
CA MET A 120 0.27 -3.99 16.61
C MET A 120 -0.01 -5.24 15.77
N PRO A 121 0.28 -6.44 16.29
CA PRO A 121 0.18 -7.68 15.49
C PRO A 121 -1.16 -7.88 14.80
N ALA A 122 -2.26 -7.48 15.44
CA ALA A 122 -3.59 -7.63 14.84
C ALA A 122 -3.77 -6.74 13.60
N ARG A 123 -2.97 -5.69 13.46
CA ARG A 123 -3.08 -4.74 12.36
C ARG A 123 -2.04 -4.92 11.27
N VAL A 124 -1.02 -5.73 11.52
CA VAL A 124 0.04 -5.96 10.54
C VAL A 124 -0.55 -6.48 9.23
N LYS A 125 -1.44 -7.46 9.30
CA LYS A 125 -2.06 -8.03 8.10
C LYS A 125 -2.87 -7.00 7.33
N CYS A 126 -3.51 -6.07 8.03
CA CYS A 126 -4.26 -5.01 7.39
C CYS A 126 -3.31 -4.06 6.64
N ALA A 127 -2.21 -3.69 7.28
CA ALA A 127 -1.27 -2.73 6.70
C ALA A 127 -0.58 -3.29 5.45
N VAL A 128 -0.27 -4.59 5.43
CA VAL A 128 0.49 -5.18 4.33
C VAL A 128 -0.36 -5.72 3.19
N LEU A 129 -1.69 -5.77 3.36
CA LEU A 129 -2.57 -6.39 2.36
C LEU A 129 -2.38 -5.82 0.96
N GLY A 130 -2.47 -4.50 0.81
CA GLY A 130 -2.34 -3.86 -0.49
C GLY A 130 -0.95 -4.08 -1.09
N TRP A 131 0.08 -4.04 -0.26
CA TRP A 131 1.46 -4.22 -0.71
C TRP A 131 1.71 -5.63 -1.22
N HIS A 132 1.20 -6.66 -0.53
CA HIS A 132 1.30 -8.04 -1.00
C HIS A 132 0.51 -8.25 -2.29
N THR A 133 -0.67 -7.65 -2.37
CA THR A 133 -1.50 -7.76 -3.56
C THR A 133 -0.78 -7.16 -4.76
N MET A 134 -0.15 -6.00 -4.57
CA MET A 134 0.64 -5.38 -5.62
C MET A 134 1.81 -6.24 -6.05
N GLN A 135 2.52 -6.83 -5.08
CA GLN A 135 3.64 -7.72 -5.41
C GLN A 135 3.19 -8.87 -6.30
N GLU A 136 2.08 -9.51 -5.96
CA GLU A 136 1.56 -10.61 -6.76
C GLU A 136 1.19 -10.16 -8.17
N LEU A 137 0.52 -9.01 -8.26
CA LEU A 137 0.09 -8.47 -9.54
C LEU A 137 1.28 -8.20 -10.46
N LEU A 138 2.28 -7.50 -9.94
CA LEU A 138 3.45 -7.12 -10.74
C LEU A 138 4.33 -8.32 -11.10
N LYS A 139 4.43 -9.29 -10.21
CA LYS A 139 5.19 -10.50 -10.50
C LYS A 139 4.50 -11.37 -11.55
N THR A 140 3.17 -11.41 -11.52
CA THR A 140 2.40 -12.14 -12.54
C THR A 140 2.60 -11.50 -13.91
N GLU A 141 2.60 -10.18 -13.96
CA GLU A 141 2.76 -9.43 -15.20
C GLU A 141 4.13 -9.68 -15.85
N GLU A 142 5.14 -9.98 -15.05
CA GLU A 142 6.48 -10.26 -15.57
C GLU A 142 6.58 -11.58 -16.36
N LYS A 143 5.62 -12.46 -16.18
CA LYS A 143 5.57 -13.72 -16.92
C LYS A 143 5.03 -13.49 -18.32
#